data_85811bfd7bbfce4bfbaf0228f2eb92fa
#
_entry.id   85811bfd7bbfce4bfbaf0228f2eb92fa
#
_cell.length_a   1.000
_cell.length_b   1.000
_cell.length_c   1.000
_cell.angle_alpha   90.00
_cell.angle_beta   90.00
_cell.angle_gamma   90.00
#
_symmetry.space_group_name_H-M   'P 1'
#
loop_
_entity.id
_entity.type
_entity.pdbx_description
1 polymer ?
#
loop_
_entity_poly.entity_id
_entity_poly.type
_entity_poly.pdbx_seq_one_letter_code
_entity_poly.pdbx_strand_id
1 'polypeptide(L)'
;MVLVPVVRRAATVGALVWLVLALGGLGQALLVSAVVPDLDLLGRMFLGAAGVGASLALPVGALGGLASGLRQVAEDRAWLGLRSLGVGGRALLPPVVAFLGGVAALWLGVTHVGEPLARAALRDARIAAAVRVVPVEGRVVALGGWAAAVEHGVLHFAGGEWRGKAASWEIRPALTGVVVELRDGELQGLDGASRARFAALEMPISLGGTGGKVHASERTTPDLRRQLAVSAALGRDAYERWILCKRTLLPLCFLSIGLAVPPLALRLRWPLLALVGAPVGLVWGAVRVGDQWVAGVGLAPVACGVVAVAVGWLLYAWRGWRDA
;
A
#
# COMPACT_ATOMS: atom_id res chain seq x y z
N MET A 1 -0.05 -21.09 27.65
CA MET A 1 -0.49 -22.10 26.68
C MET A 1 -1.39 -21.56 25.54
N VAL A 2 -2.40 -20.73 25.81
CA VAL A 2 -3.35 -20.21 24.79
C VAL A 2 -2.69 -19.39 23.68
N LEU A 3 -1.60 -18.66 23.95
CA LEU A 3 -0.92 -17.82 22.95
C LEU A 3 -0.20 -18.60 21.85
N VAL A 4 0.29 -19.81 22.13
CA VAL A 4 1.05 -20.59 21.14
C VAL A 4 0.24 -20.88 19.87
N PRO A 5 -1.00 -21.42 19.96
CA PRO A 5 -1.84 -21.61 18.77
C PRO A 5 -2.20 -20.30 18.07
N VAL A 6 -2.42 -19.21 18.83
CA VAL A 6 -2.70 -17.89 18.28
C VAL A 6 -1.52 -17.37 17.45
N VAL A 7 -0.31 -17.39 18.01
CA VAL A 7 0.91 -16.92 17.31
C VAL A 7 1.18 -17.78 16.07
N ARG A 8 1.10 -19.11 16.19
CA ARG A 8 1.28 -20.02 15.04
C ARG A 8 0.28 -19.71 13.91
N ARG A 9 -0.99 -19.52 14.23
CA ARG A 9 -2.01 -19.18 13.23
C ARG A 9 -1.82 -17.76 12.68
N ALA A 10 -1.43 -16.80 13.51
CA ALA A 10 -1.10 -15.46 13.03
C ALA A 10 0.04 -15.48 12.01
N ALA A 11 1.10 -16.25 12.28
CA ALA A 11 2.19 -16.45 11.36
C ALA A 11 1.73 -17.12 10.05
N THR A 12 0.90 -18.18 10.13
CA THR A 12 0.38 -18.87 8.95
C THR A 12 -0.51 -17.96 8.09
N VAL A 13 -1.49 -17.29 8.69
CA VAL A 13 -2.39 -16.38 7.97
C VAL A 13 -1.62 -15.20 7.41
N GLY A 14 -0.71 -14.61 8.20
CA GLY A 14 0.16 -13.52 7.75
C GLY A 14 1.05 -13.93 6.58
N ALA A 15 1.64 -15.11 6.64
CA ALA A 15 2.45 -15.65 5.54
C ALA A 15 1.65 -15.89 4.28
N LEU A 16 0.42 -16.42 4.38
CA LEU A 16 -0.46 -16.62 3.22
C LEU A 16 -0.88 -15.29 2.59
N VAL A 17 -1.29 -14.31 3.39
CA VAL A 17 -1.65 -12.98 2.89
C VAL A 17 -0.45 -12.30 2.23
N TRP A 18 0.71 -12.37 2.88
CA TRP A 18 1.95 -11.84 2.32
C TRP A 18 2.32 -12.52 1.00
N LEU A 19 2.21 -13.85 0.93
CA LEU A 19 2.50 -14.62 -0.29
C LEU A 19 1.57 -14.19 -1.45
N VAL A 20 0.27 -14.04 -1.21
CA VAL A 20 -0.68 -13.58 -2.23
C VAL A 20 -0.32 -12.19 -2.73
N LEU A 21 0.02 -11.27 -1.83
CA LEU A 21 0.42 -9.91 -2.19
C LEU A 21 1.77 -9.89 -2.95
N ALA A 22 2.73 -10.73 -2.52
CA ALA A 22 4.02 -10.88 -3.18
C ALA A 22 3.88 -11.49 -4.58
N LEU A 23 3.02 -12.49 -4.76
CA LEU A 23 2.70 -13.08 -6.06
C LEU A 23 2.02 -12.07 -7.00
N GLY A 24 1.13 -11.21 -6.47
CA GLY A 24 0.57 -10.10 -7.24
C GLY A 24 1.65 -9.13 -7.74
N GLY A 25 2.62 -8.81 -6.88
CA GLY A 25 3.79 -8.01 -7.24
C GLY A 25 4.69 -8.71 -8.26
N LEU A 26 4.88 -10.02 -8.12
CA LEU A 26 5.63 -10.82 -9.09
C LEU A 26 4.94 -10.83 -10.46
N GLY A 27 3.61 -10.96 -10.51
CA GLY A 27 2.85 -10.87 -11.75
C GLY A 27 3.10 -9.56 -12.50
N GLN A 28 3.10 -8.43 -11.77
CA GLN A 28 3.46 -7.13 -12.35
C GLN A 28 4.91 -7.09 -12.85
N ALA A 29 5.84 -7.66 -12.09
CA ALA A 29 7.25 -7.74 -12.47
C ALA A 29 7.45 -8.59 -13.72
N LEU A 30 6.74 -9.73 -13.85
CA LEU A 30 6.80 -10.60 -15.02
C LEU A 30 6.25 -9.93 -16.29
N LEU A 31 5.19 -9.11 -16.17
CA LEU A 31 4.69 -8.32 -17.30
C LEU A 31 5.75 -7.35 -17.82
N VAL A 32 6.53 -6.73 -16.92
CA VAL A 32 7.65 -5.85 -17.29
C VAL A 32 8.81 -6.67 -17.87
N SER A 33 9.14 -7.85 -17.30
CA SER A 33 10.22 -8.70 -17.76
C SER A 33 9.97 -9.33 -19.13
N ALA A 34 8.71 -9.47 -19.53
CA ALA A 34 8.37 -9.88 -20.90
C ALA A 34 8.88 -8.87 -21.96
N VAL A 35 9.09 -7.62 -21.56
CA VAL A 35 9.63 -6.55 -22.41
C VAL A 35 11.12 -6.33 -22.15
N VAL A 36 11.54 -6.49 -20.89
CA VAL A 36 12.95 -6.32 -20.46
C VAL A 36 13.39 -7.56 -19.67
N PRO A 37 14.02 -8.56 -20.29
CA PRO A 37 14.44 -9.80 -19.65
C PRO A 37 15.67 -9.56 -18.75
N ASP A 38 15.46 -9.07 -17.53
CA ASP A 38 16.50 -8.78 -16.55
C ASP A 38 16.10 -9.34 -15.19
N LEU A 39 16.80 -10.39 -14.73
CA LEU A 39 16.53 -11.06 -13.46
C LEU A 39 16.80 -10.19 -12.23
N ASP A 40 17.81 -9.30 -12.28
CA ASP A 40 18.11 -8.39 -11.18
C ASP A 40 16.96 -7.37 -11.00
N LEU A 41 16.50 -6.81 -12.11
CA LEU A 41 15.36 -5.89 -12.12
C LEU A 41 14.09 -6.56 -11.59
N LEU A 42 13.82 -7.79 -12.03
CA LEU A 42 12.68 -8.59 -11.57
C LEU A 42 12.78 -8.86 -10.06
N GLY A 43 13.97 -9.20 -9.57
CA GLY A 43 14.22 -9.38 -8.14
C GLY A 43 13.95 -8.12 -7.32
N ARG A 44 14.41 -6.95 -7.77
CA ARG A 44 14.17 -5.66 -7.11
C ARG A 44 12.69 -5.30 -7.10
N MET A 45 11.98 -5.50 -8.19
CA MET A 45 10.53 -5.25 -8.27
C MET A 45 9.77 -6.16 -7.32
N PHE A 46 10.12 -7.46 -7.26
CA PHE A 46 9.52 -8.42 -6.34
C PHE A 46 9.77 -8.04 -4.89
N LEU A 47 11.02 -7.73 -4.51
CA LEU A 47 11.36 -7.34 -3.13
C LEU A 47 10.64 -6.07 -2.71
N GLY A 48 10.55 -5.08 -3.60
CA GLY A 48 9.78 -3.86 -3.34
C GLY A 48 8.29 -4.14 -3.14
N ALA A 49 7.68 -4.95 -4.01
CA ALA A 49 6.28 -5.33 -3.89
C ALA A 49 6.01 -6.17 -2.62
N ALA A 50 6.89 -7.11 -2.30
CA ALA A 50 6.81 -7.92 -1.09
C ALA A 50 6.94 -7.09 0.19
N GLY A 51 7.83 -6.09 0.20
CA GLY A 51 7.97 -5.15 1.31
C GLY A 51 6.73 -4.28 1.53
N VAL A 52 6.11 -3.80 0.45
CA VAL A 52 4.81 -3.09 0.54
C VAL A 52 3.71 -4.04 1.04
N GLY A 53 3.68 -5.28 0.55
CA GLY A 53 2.73 -6.32 0.97
C GLY A 53 2.84 -6.66 2.46
N ALA A 54 4.03 -6.61 3.03
CA ALA A 54 4.26 -6.89 4.45
C ALA A 54 3.50 -5.94 5.39
N SER A 55 3.34 -4.68 5.00
CA SER A 55 2.59 -3.68 5.79
C SER A 55 1.11 -4.03 5.94
N LEU A 56 0.53 -4.75 4.98
CA LEU A 56 -0.86 -5.25 5.03
C LEU A 56 -0.95 -6.64 5.65
N ALA A 57 0.02 -7.49 5.40
CA ALA A 57 0.02 -8.87 5.88
C ALA A 57 0.13 -8.96 7.41
N LEU A 58 0.88 -8.06 8.04
CA LEU A 58 1.06 -8.02 9.49
C LEU A 58 -0.26 -7.87 10.26
N PRO A 59 -1.06 -6.80 10.06
CA PRO A 59 -2.31 -6.62 10.82
C PRO A 59 -3.35 -7.69 10.49
N VAL A 60 -3.49 -8.07 9.21
CA VAL A 60 -4.47 -9.08 8.79
C VAL A 60 -4.09 -10.45 9.34
N GLY A 61 -2.81 -10.82 9.29
CA GLY A 61 -2.30 -12.05 9.85
C GLY A 61 -2.50 -12.13 11.37
N ALA A 62 -2.18 -11.07 12.08
CA ALA A 62 -2.34 -11.02 13.54
C ALA A 62 -3.80 -11.12 13.98
N LEU A 63 -4.71 -10.34 13.35
CA LEU A 63 -6.15 -10.39 13.66
C LEU A 63 -6.76 -11.74 13.27
N GLY A 64 -6.44 -12.25 12.10
CA GLY A 64 -6.90 -13.56 11.63
C GLY A 64 -6.40 -14.71 12.51
N GLY A 65 -5.12 -14.64 12.92
CA GLY A 65 -4.53 -15.60 13.86
C GLY A 65 -5.15 -15.54 15.25
N LEU A 66 -5.39 -14.32 15.77
CA LEU A 66 -6.07 -14.12 17.04
C LEU A 66 -7.49 -14.69 17.02
N ALA A 67 -8.27 -14.33 16.00
CA ALA A 67 -9.65 -14.80 15.85
C ALA A 67 -9.73 -16.31 15.67
N SER A 68 -8.93 -16.89 14.77
CA SER A 68 -8.94 -18.33 14.49
C SER A 68 -8.37 -19.17 15.65
N GLY A 69 -7.33 -18.67 16.30
CA GLY A 69 -6.72 -19.34 17.44
C GLY A 69 -7.66 -19.40 18.65
N LEU A 70 -8.32 -18.29 18.97
CA LEU A 70 -9.29 -18.26 20.07
C LEU A 70 -10.55 -19.08 19.77
N ARG A 71 -11.00 -19.07 18.50
CA ARG A 71 -12.10 -19.92 18.08
C ARG A 71 -11.78 -21.40 18.26
N GLN A 72 -10.58 -21.83 17.90
CA GLN A 72 -10.15 -23.21 18.14
C GLN A 72 -10.18 -23.56 19.65
N VAL A 73 -9.69 -22.68 20.51
CA VAL A 73 -9.75 -22.88 21.98
C VAL A 73 -11.20 -23.02 22.46
N ALA A 74 -12.14 -22.31 21.83
CA ALA A 74 -13.56 -22.43 22.15
C ALA A 74 -14.17 -23.75 21.61
N GLU A 75 -13.83 -24.14 20.39
CA GLU A 75 -14.29 -25.38 19.72
C GLU A 75 -13.77 -26.64 20.43
N ASP A 76 -12.51 -26.65 20.85
CA ASP A 76 -11.86 -27.75 21.61
C ASP A 76 -12.39 -27.88 23.05
N ARG A 77 -13.41 -27.11 23.43
CA ARG A 77 -13.96 -27.03 24.80
C ARG A 77 -12.93 -26.63 25.87
N ALA A 78 -11.71 -26.33 25.50
CA ALA A 78 -10.66 -25.90 26.42
C ALA A 78 -11.07 -24.62 27.16
N TRP A 79 -11.84 -23.75 26.51
CA TRP A 79 -12.41 -22.56 27.13
C TRP A 79 -13.39 -22.90 28.26
N LEU A 80 -14.25 -23.91 28.08
CA LEU A 80 -15.17 -24.37 29.11
C LEU A 80 -14.41 -24.95 30.32
N GLY A 81 -13.37 -25.72 30.06
CA GLY A 81 -12.47 -26.22 31.10
C GLY A 81 -11.79 -25.10 31.89
N LEU A 82 -11.31 -24.06 31.23
CA LEU A 82 -10.71 -22.89 31.89
C LEU A 82 -11.74 -22.14 32.74
N ARG A 83 -12.98 -21.98 32.26
CA ARG A 83 -14.05 -21.35 33.01
C ARG A 83 -14.48 -22.16 34.24
N SER A 84 -14.51 -23.49 34.15
CA SER A 84 -14.79 -24.35 35.30
C SER A 84 -13.73 -24.26 36.42
N LEU A 85 -12.49 -23.85 36.04
CA LEU A 85 -11.42 -23.56 36.98
C LEU A 85 -11.43 -22.10 37.48
N GLY A 86 -12.47 -21.32 37.18
CA GLY A 86 -12.60 -19.93 37.61
C GLY A 86 -11.82 -18.91 36.74
N VAL A 87 -11.26 -19.36 35.62
CA VAL A 87 -10.53 -18.46 34.70
C VAL A 87 -11.54 -17.71 33.84
N GLY A 88 -11.82 -16.46 34.19
CA GLY A 88 -12.70 -15.58 33.41
C GLY A 88 -11.99 -15.02 32.17
N GLY A 89 -12.78 -14.46 31.24
CA GLY A 89 -12.27 -13.84 30.00
C GLY A 89 -11.19 -12.79 30.22
N ARG A 90 -11.27 -12.05 31.32
CA ARG A 90 -10.28 -11.03 31.69
C ARG A 90 -8.87 -11.57 31.88
N ALA A 91 -8.70 -12.84 32.23
CA ALA A 91 -7.39 -13.46 32.34
C ALA A 91 -6.66 -13.59 31.00
N LEU A 92 -7.39 -13.56 29.88
CA LEU A 92 -6.81 -13.53 28.53
C LEU A 92 -6.36 -12.12 28.08
N LEU A 93 -6.81 -11.07 28.78
CA LEU A 93 -6.54 -9.70 28.37
C LEU A 93 -5.04 -9.36 28.35
N PRO A 94 -4.23 -9.63 29.42
CA PRO A 94 -2.81 -9.31 29.41
C PRO A 94 -2.03 -9.96 28.25
N PRO A 95 -2.15 -11.27 27.99
CA PRO A 95 -1.43 -11.89 26.88
C PRO A 95 -1.91 -11.39 25.50
N VAL A 96 -3.20 -11.06 25.35
CA VAL A 96 -3.74 -10.48 24.10
C VAL A 96 -3.16 -9.07 23.89
N VAL A 97 -3.16 -8.24 24.92
CA VAL A 97 -2.55 -6.89 24.88
C VAL A 97 -1.07 -6.96 24.53
N ALA A 98 -0.32 -7.86 25.18
CA ALA A 98 1.11 -8.04 24.88
C ALA A 98 1.35 -8.46 23.42
N PHE A 99 0.56 -9.41 22.91
CA PHE A 99 0.65 -9.85 21.52
C PHE A 99 0.32 -8.71 20.54
N LEU A 100 -0.82 -8.05 20.72
CA LEU A 100 -1.24 -6.95 19.85
C LEU A 100 -0.29 -5.75 19.95
N GLY A 101 0.21 -5.43 21.15
CA GLY A 101 1.19 -4.38 21.38
C GLY A 101 2.50 -4.65 20.64
N GLY A 102 2.99 -5.89 20.69
CA GLY A 102 4.18 -6.32 19.96
C GLY A 102 4.00 -6.20 18.44
N VAL A 103 2.85 -6.65 17.92
CA VAL A 103 2.52 -6.51 16.49
C VAL A 103 2.37 -5.04 16.09
N ALA A 104 1.72 -4.22 16.90
CA ALA A 104 1.55 -2.79 16.63
C ALA A 104 2.90 -2.06 16.61
N ALA A 105 3.80 -2.38 17.53
CA ALA A 105 5.16 -1.82 17.56
C ALA A 105 5.96 -2.20 16.31
N LEU A 106 5.89 -3.47 15.91
CA LEU A 106 6.51 -3.94 14.67
C LEU A 106 5.91 -3.22 13.45
N TRP A 107 4.59 -3.10 13.40
CA TRP A 107 3.90 -2.44 12.30
C TRP A 107 4.22 -0.94 12.23
N LEU A 108 4.35 -0.25 13.37
CA LEU A 108 4.89 1.11 13.41
C LEU A 108 6.26 1.20 12.73
N GLY A 109 7.19 0.31 13.05
CA GLY A 109 8.49 0.28 12.38
C GLY A 109 8.35 0.09 10.86
N VAL A 110 7.52 -0.86 10.44
CA VAL A 110 7.28 -1.13 9.02
C VAL A 110 6.66 0.08 8.31
N THR A 111 5.64 0.72 8.86
CA THR A 111 4.96 1.86 8.22
C THR A 111 5.80 3.13 8.19
N HIS A 112 6.65 3.34 9.19
CA HIS A 112 7.48 4.55 9.26
C HIS A 112 8.78 4.46 8.45
N VAL A 113 9.31 3.26 8.25
CA VAL A 113 10.61 3.04 7.59
C VAL A 113 10.51 2.00 6.48
N GLY A 114 10.07 0.79 6.76
CA GLY A 114 10.11 -0.35 5.84
C GLY A 114 9.28 -0.14 4.58
N GLU A 115 8.00 0.22 4.72
CA GLU A 115 7.10 0.44 3.59
C GLU A 115 7.55 1.61 2.70
N PRO A 116 7.95 2.79 3.23
CA PRO A 116 8.49 3.87 2.40
C PRO A 116 9.71 3.45 1.58
N LEU A 117 10.66 2.75 2.19
CA LEU A 117 11.85 2.25 1.49
C LEU A 117 11.49 1.23 0.40
N ALA A 118 10.55 0.32 0.69
CA ALA A 118 10.07 -0.65 -0.28
C ALA A 118 9.35 0.02 -1.48
N ARG A 119 8.55 1.06 -1.22
CA ARG A 119 7.90 1.86 -2.28
C ARG A 119 8.90 2.63 -3.12
N ALA A 120 9.92 3.24 -2.49
CA ALA A 120 10.99 3.92 -3.20
C ALA A 120 11.77 2.93 -4.09
N ALA A 121 12.18 1.78 -3.55
CA ALA A 121 12.86 0.74 -4.30
C ALA A 121 12.03 0.22 -5.50
N LEU A 122 10.72 0.03 -5.30
CA LEU A 122 9.81 -0.38 -6.37
C LEU A 122 9.68 0.68 -7.46
N ARG A 123 9.60 1.97 -7.08
CA ARG A 123 9.63 3.08 -8.03
C ARG A 123 10.92 3.10 -8.84
N ASP A 124 12.07 3.02 -8.17
CA ASP A 124 13.39 3.07 -8.82
C ASP A 124 13.57 1.89 -9.77
N ALA A 125 13.09 0.70 -9.39
CA ALA A 125 13.08 -0.46 -10.27
C ALA A 125 12.18 -0.25 -11.51
N ARG A 126 10.99 0.37 -11.35
CA ARG A 126 10.11 0.70 -12.47
C ARG A 126 10.74 1.73 -13.41
N ILE A 127 11.42 2.74 -12.88
CA ILE A 127 12.15 3.72 -13.68
C ILE A 127 13.26 3.03 -14.47
N ALA A 128 14.06 2.18 -13.80
CA ALA A 128 15.13 1.42 -14.46
C ALA A 128 14.58 0.50 -15.57
N ALA A 129 13.40 -0.13 -15.32
CA ALA A 129 12.72 -0.91 -16.36
C ALA A 129 12.32 -0.05 -17.56
N ALA A 130 11.71 1.10 -17.31
CA ALA A 130 11.19 1.99 -18.35
C ALA A 130 12.33 2.55 -19.25
N VAL A 131 13.48 2.87 -18.65
CA VAL A 131 14.66 3.32 -19.43
C VAL A 131 15.19 2.23 -20.37
N ARG A 132 15.01 0.95 -20.00
CA ARG A 132 15.45 -0.19 -20.82
C ARG A 132 14.42 -0.64 -21.86
N VAL A 133 13.22 -0.11 -21.81
CA VAL A 133 12.20 -0.38 -22.82
C VAL A 133 12.57 0.34 -24.11
N VAL A 134 13.18 -0.38 -25.02
CA VAL A 134 13.48 0.14 -26.37
C VAL A 134 12.31 -0.22 -27.28
N PRO A 135 11.64 0.76 -27.89
CA PRO A 135 10.67 0.48 -28.94
C PRO A 135 11.34 -0.29 -30.08
N VAL A 136 10.80 -1.46 -30.38
CA VAL A 136 11.29 -2.34 -31.45
C VAL A 136 10.33 -2.25 -32.63
N GLU A 137 10.85 -2.40 -33.85
CA GLU A 137 10.04 -2.34 -35.06
C GLU A 137 8.88 -3.35 -35.04
N GLY A 138 7.69 -2.87 -35.38
CA GLY A 138 6.48 -3.66 -35.39
C GLY A 138 5.87 -3.97 -34.00
N ARG A 139 6.43 -3.45 -32.91
CA ARG A 139 5.95 -3.70 -31.56
C ARG A 139 5.46 -2.41 -30.90
N VAL A 140 4.22 -2.43 -30.43
CA VAL A 140 3.67 -1.31 -29.64
C VAL A 140 4.10 -1.44 -28.18
N VAL A 141 4.67 -0.39 -27.65
CA VAL A 141 5.05 -0.25 -26.24
C VAL A 141 4.16 0.80 -25.58
N ALA A 142 3.55 0.45 -24.45
CA ALA A 142 2.78 1.40 -23.65
C ALA A 142 3.58 1.84 -22.43
N LEU A 143 3.69 3.15 -22.20
CA LEU A 143 4.43 3.73 -21.09
C LEU A 143 3.69 4.95 -20.53
N GLY A 144 3.19 4.87 -19.29
CA GLY A 144 2.63 6.01 -18.56
C GLY A 144 1.45 6.71 -19.26
N GLY A 145 0.58 5.95 -19.96
CA GLY A 145 -0.55 6.50 -20.73
C GLY A 145 -0.19 6.93 -22.14
N TRP A 146 1.06 6.71 -22.59
CA TRP A 146 1.52 6.85 -23.95
C TRP A 146 1.73 5.48 -24.60
N ALA A 147 1.38 5.36 -25.87
CA ALA A 147 1.73 4.22 -26.70
C ALA A 147 2.75 4.66 -27.75
N ALA A 148 3.75 3.84 -28.00
CA ALA A 148 4.77 4.11 -28.99
C ALA A 148 5.09 2.87 -29.81
N ALA A 149 5.35 3.02 -31.09
CA ALA A 149 5.78 1.96 -32.01
C ALA A 149 6.85 2.51 -32.96
N VAL A 150 7.75 1.66 -33.39
CA VAL A 150 8.71 2.00 -34.45
C VAL A 150 8.24 1.37 -35.76
N GLU A 151 8.15 2.19 -36.79
CA GLU A 151 7.84 1.76 -38.15
C GLU A 151 8.85 2.42 -39.12
N HIS A 152 9.58 1.62 -39.86
CA HIS A 152 10.60 2.08 -40.80
C HIS A 152 11.64 3.01 -40.18
N GLY A 153 12.06 2.74 -38.93
CA GLY A 153 13.02 3.54 -38.20
C GLY A 153 12.48 4.88 -37.65
N VAL A 154 11.18 5.15 -37.78
CA VAL A 154 10.51 6.33 -37.23
C VAL A 154 9.70 5.92 -36.03
N LEU A 155 9.84 6.66 -34.94
CA LEU A 155 9.02 6.48 -33.74
C LEU A 155 7.66 7.14 -33.95
N HIS A 156 6.59 6.36 -33.92
CA HIS A 156 5.22 6.82 -33.84
C HIS A 156 4.76 6.75 -32.40
N PHE A 157 4.12 7.80 -31.90
CA PHE A 157 3.65 7.85 -30.52
C PHE A 157 2.26 8.49 -30.44
N ALA A 158 1.47 8.04 -29.48
CA ALA A 158 0.16 8.59 -29.20
C ALA A 158 -0.10 8.56 -27.68
N GLY A 159 -0.73 9.62 -27.15
CA GLY A 159 -1.15 9.68 -25.75
C GLY A 159 -1.91 10.95 -25.44
N GLY A 160 -2.91 10.86 -24.56
CA GLY A 160 -3.82 11.95 -24.28
C GLY A 160 -4.56 12.39 -25.55
N GLU A 161 -4.47 13.66 -25.90
CA GLU A 161 -5.09 14.28 -27.09
C GLU A 161 -4.12 14.42 -28.27
N TRP A 162 -2.93 13.82 -28.18
CA TRP A 162 -1.85 14.01 -29.12
C TRP A 162 -1.37 12.71 -29.74
N ARG A 163 -0.97 12.80 -31.01
CA ARG A 163 -0.19 11.79 -31.73
C ARG A 163 0.98 12.46 -32.45
N GLY A 164 2.03 11.72 -32.66
CA GLY A 164 3.19 12.29 -33.34
C GLY A 164 4.12 11.24 -33.89
N LYS A 165 5.16 11.74 -34.57
CA LYS A 165 6.28 10.94 -35.05
C LYS A 165 7.59 11.69 -34.81
N ALA A 166 8.68 10.94 -34.57
CA ALA A 166 10.02 11.49 -34.39
C ALA A 166 11.05 10.63 -35.13
N ALA A 167 12.05 11.28 -35.73
CA ALA A 167 13.12 10.58 -36.43
C ALA A 167 14.11 9.89 -35.47
N SER A 168 14.30 10.46 -34.28
CA SER A 168 15.13 9.84 -33.23
C SER A 168 14.56 10.12 -31.85
N TRP A 169 14.89 9.24 -30.90
CA TRP A 169 14.43 9.36 -29.51
C TRP A 169 15.47 8.84 -28.54
N GLU A 170 15.44 9.37 -27.32
CA GLU A 170 16.26 8.90 -26.22
C GLU A 170 15.39 8.89 -24.93
N ILE A 171 15.51 7.82 -24.14
CA ILE A 171 14.80 7.70 -22.88
C ILE A 171 15.79 7.91 -21.74
N ARG A 172 15.56 8.92 -20.90
CA ARG A 172 16.42 9.27 -19.76
C ARG A 172 15.67 9.10 -18.45
N PRO A 173 16.33 8.63 -17.38
CA PRO A 173 15.71 8.54 -16.08
C PRO A 173 15.44 9.94 -15.52
N ALA A 174 14.28 10.09 -14.87
CA ALA A 174 13.90 11.27 -14.11
C ALA A 174 13.53 10.88 -12.67
N LEU A 175 13.35 11.85 -11.78
CA LEU A 175 13.11 11.61 -10.35
C LEU A 175 11.87 10.75 -10.07
N THR A 176 10.84 10.83 -10.90
CA THR A 176 9.54 10.13 -10.70
C THR A 176 9.08 9.35 -11.93
N GLY A 177 9.93 9.20 -12.91
CA GLY A 177 9.59 8.53 -14.15
C GLY A 177 10.72 8.56 -15.14
N VAL A 178 10.40 8.81 -16.40
CA VAL A 178 11.36 8.98 -17.48
C VAL A 178 11.05 10.24 -18.28
N VAL A 179 12.05 10.82 -18.89
CA VAL A 179 11.90 11.83 -19.92
C VAL A 179 12.23 11.19 -21.25
N VAL A 180 11.30 11.26 -22.19
CA VAL A 180 11.54 10.85 -23.56
C VAL A 180 11.87 12.11 -24.35
N GLU A 181 13.12 12.20 -24.78
CA GLU A 181 13.59 13.25 -25.69
C GLU A 181 13.36 12.79 -27.12
N LEU A 182 12.53 13.52 -27.83
CA LEU A 182 12.19 13.29 -29.24
C LEU A 182 12.90 14.34 -30.10
N ARG A 183 13.44 13.95 -31.22
CA ARG A 183 14.11 14.89 -32.13
C ARG A 183 13.58 14.75 -33.54
N ASP A 184 13.55 15.91 -34.26
CA ASP A 184 13.13 16.02 -35.64
C ASP A 184 11.79 15.36 -35.93
N GLY A 185 10.73 15.92 -35.35
CA GLY A 185 9.42 15.31 -35.40
C GLY A 185 8.25 16.25 -35.66
N GLU A 186 7.09 15.64 -35.72
CA GLU A 186 5.82 16.30 -35.89
C GLU A 186 4.85 15.85 -34.80
N LEU A 187 4.08 16.77 -34.27
CA LEU A 187 3.02 16.56 -33.31
C LEU A 187 1.69 16.96 -33.95
N GLN A 188 0.65 16.18 -33.78
CA GLN A 188 -0.69 16.47 -34.29
C GLN A 188 -1.71 16.20 -33.20
N GLY A 189 -2.62 17.14 -32.97
CA GLY A 189 -3.80 16.92 -32.13
C GLY A 189 -4.72 15.88 -32.75
N LEU A 190 -5.45 15.13 -31.92
CA LEU A 190 -6.43 14.14 -32.39
C LEU A 190 -7.61 14.80 -33.12
N ASP A 191 -7.85 16.10 -32.88
CA ASP A 191 -8.78 16.94 -33.62
C ASP A 191 -8.38 17.16 -35.11
N GLY A 192 -7.13 16.82 -35.45
CA GLY A 192 -6.57 17.01 -36.79
C GLY A 192 -6.22 18.45 -37.15
N ALA A 193 -6.70 19.44 -36.37
CA ALA A 193 -6.55 20.87 -36.65
C ALA A 193 -5.19 21.42 -36.19
N SER A 194 -4.67 20.89 -35.05
CA SER A 194 -3.43 21.35 -34.45
C SER A 194 -2.25 20.55 -35.00
N ARG A 195 -1.28 21.19 -35.62
CA ARG A 195 -0.02 20.58 -36.07
C ARG A 195 1.16 21.44 -35.66
N ALA A 196 2.21 20.79 -35.14
CA ALA A 196 3.47 21.46 -34.82
C ALA A 196 4.66 20.60 -35.27
N ARG A 197 5.69 21.24 -35.80
CA ARG A 197 7.01 20.59 -36.03
C ARG A 197 7.95 21.01 -34.93
N PHE A 198 8.78 20.08 -34.48
CA PHE A 198 9.77 20.34 -33.45
C PHE A 198 11.15 19.77 -33.86
N ALA A 199 12.18 20.50 -33.53
CA ALA A 199 13.57 20.01 -33.63
C ALA A 199 13.91 19.15 -32.42
N ALA A 200 13.43 19.53 -31.22
CA ALA A 200 13.52 18.75 -30.00
C ALA A 200 12.26 18.93 -29.16
N LEU A 201 11.78 17.84 -28.55
CA LEU A 201 10.64 17.84 -27.65
C LEU A 201 10.92 16.90 -26.47
N GLU A 202 10.85 17.43 -25.26
CA GLU A 202 10.95 16.63 -24.05
C GLU A 202 9.57 16.26 -23.52
N MET A 203 9.30 14.96 -23.39
CA MET A 203 8.07 14.44 -22.84
C MET A 203 8.33 13.77 -21.48
N PRO A 204 7.98 14.42 -20.37
CA PRO A 204 8.06 13.79 -19.06
C PRO A 204 6.94 12.76 -18.89
N ILE A 205 7.30 11.50 -18.71
CA ILE A 205 6.37 10.39 -18.46
C ILE A 205 6.48 9.98 -16.99
N SER A 206 5.43 10.22 -16.21
CA SER A 206 5.38 9.81 -14.81
C SER A 206 5.02 8.32 -14.70
N LEU A 207 5.84 7.55 -14.00
CA LEU A 207 5.63 6.11 -13.75
C LEU A 207 5.07 5.81 -12.36
N GLY A 208 4.82 6.84 -11.58
CA GLY A 208 4.21 6.74 -10.26
C GLY A 208 4.08 8.11 -9.62
N GLY A 209 2.87 8.44 -9.20
CA GLY A 209 2.57 9.72 -8.55
C GLY A 209 2.12 10.83 -9.51
N THR A 210 1.45 11.81 -8.98
CA THR A 210 0.96 12.97 -9.70
C THR A 210 2.05 14.06 -9.79
N GLY A 211 2.43 14.42 -10.99
CA GLY A 211 3.11 15.70 -11.24
C GLY A 211 4.59 15.79 -10.92
N GLY A 212 5.39 14.75 -11.15
CA GLY A 212 6.85 14.87 -11.13
C GLY A 212 7.50 14.99 -9.74
N LYS A 213 6.76 14.73 -8.66
CA LYS A 213 7.26 14.76 -7.27
C LYS A 213 7.28 13.37 -6.67
N VAL A 214 8.31 13.08 -5.87
CA VAL A 214 8.34 11.87 -5.04
C VAL A 214 7.12 11.85 -4.14
N HIS A 215 6.33 10.77 -4.21
CA HIS A 215 5.10 10.67 -3.43
C HIS A 215 5.42 10.66 -1.92
N ALA A 216 4.64 11.38 -1.12
CA ALA A 216 4.88 11.46 0.33
C ALA A 216 4.91 10.09 1.02
N SER A 217 4.19 9.09 0.49
CA SER A 217 4.18 7.71 1.01
C SER A 217 5.50 6.95 0.79
N GLU A 218 6.36 7.41 -0.12
CA GLU A 218 7.67 6.81 -0.43
C GLU A 218 8.81 7.39 0.42
N ARG A 219 8.52 8.43 1.19
CA ARG A 219 9.50 9.07 2.07
C ARG A 219 9.46 8.46 3.46
N THR A 220 10.64 8.28 4.05
CA THR A 220 10.70 7.90 5.47
C THR A 220 10.12 9.01 6.36
N THR A 221 9.74 8.68 7.58
CA THR A 221 9.16 9.68 8.48
C THR A 221 10.09 10.86 8.79
N PRO A 222 11.41 10.67 8.99
CA PRO A 222 12.33 11.81 9.13
C PRO A 222 12.35 12.72 7.90
N ASP A 223 12.40 12.14 6.68
CA ASP A 223 12.44 12.90 5.44
C ASP A 223 11.12 13.64 5.20
N LEU A 224 10.01 12.99 5.50
CA LEU A 224 8.68 13.59 5.39
C LEU A 224 8.52 14.77 6.36
N ARG A 225 9.07 14.68 7.59
CA ARG A 225 9.08 15.80 8.55
C ARG A 225 9.92 16.98 8.06
N ARG A 226 11.07 16.73 7.46
CA ARG A 226 11.90 17.80 6.87
C ARG A 226 11.15 18.50 5.74
N GLN A 227 10.49 17.74 4.88
CA GLN A 227 9.69 18.32 3.80
C GLN A 227 8.49 19.08 4.32
N LEU A 228 7.85 18.63 5.41
CA LEU A 228 6.70 19.27 5.99
C LEU A 228 7.00 20.73 6.36
N ALA A 229 8.20 21.03 6.87
CA ALA A 229 8.61 22.39 7.17
C ALA A 229 8.59 23.30 5.93
N VAL A 230 8.99 22.76 4.77
CA VAL A 230 8.99 23.48 3.49
C VAL A 230 7.56 23.58 2.93
N SER A 231 6.79 22.50 2.95
CA SER A 231 5.40 22.48 2.44
C SER A 231 4.48 23.38 3.26
N ALA A 232 4.70 23.48 4.58
CA ALA A 232 3.93 24.34 5.47
C ALA A 232 4.11 25.82 5.11
N ALA A 233 5.32 26.23 4.77
CA ALA A 233 5.62 27.59 4.32
C ALA A 233 4.88 27.94 3.01
N LEU A 234 4.49 26.93 2.22
CA LEU A 234 3.76 27.07 0.96
C LEU A 234 2.24 26.83 1.11
N GLY A 235 1.74 26.56 2.32
CA GLY A 235 0.34 26.25 2.58
C GLY A 235 -0.16 24.94 1.91
N ARG A 236 0.74 23.99 1.63
CA ARG A 236 0.45 22.73 0.88
C ARG A 236 0.85 21.49 1.65
N ASP A 237 0.69 21.51 2.97
CA ASP A 237 1.21 20.49 3.89
C ASP A 237 0.14 19.48 4.38
N ALA A 238 -1.13 19.66 4.00
CA ALA A 238 -2.23 18.83 4.49
C ALA A 238 -2.06 17.34 4.17
N TYR A 239 -1.59 17.03 2.98
CA TYR A 239 -1.39 15.64 2.55
C TYR A 239 -0.21 14.97 3.27
N GLU A 240 0.91 15.67 3.44
CA GLU A 240 2.08 15.18 4.17
C GLU A 240 1.75 14.94 5.64
N ARG A 241 1.01 15.85 6.27
CA ARG A 241 0.50 15.69 7.66
C ARG A 241 -0.42 14.49 7.75
N TRP A 242 -1.29 14.28 6.75
CA TRP A 242 -2.16 13.11 6.70
C TRP A 242 -1.36 11.80 6.64
N ILE A 243 -0.33 11.72 5.80
CA ILE A 243 0.51 10.52 5.71
C ILE A 243 1.20 10.21 7.05
N LEU A 244 1.72 11.22 7.76
CA LEU A 244 2.29 11.05 9.09
C LEU A 244 1.25 10.59 10.11
N CYS A 245 0.09 11.23 10.11
CA CYS A 245 -1.04 10.88 10.97
C CYS A 245 -1.49 9.42 10.71
N LYS A 246 -1.67 9.05 9.46
CA LYS A 246 -2.08 7.70 9.04
C LYS A 246 -1.12 6.63 9.53
N ARG A 247 0.19 6.84 9.42
CA ARG A 247 1.21 5.89 9.89
C ARG A 247 1.13 5.59 11.39
N THR A 248 0.65 6.53 12.18
CA THR A 248 0.47 6.37 13.62
C THR A 248 -0.94 5.87 13.97
N LEU A 249 -1.96 6.41 13.31
CA LEU A 249 -3.36 6.04 13.57
C LEU A 249 -3.68 4.60 13.20
N LEU A 250 -3.14 4.07 12.09
CA LEU A 250 -3.43 2.70 11.68
C LEU A 250 -3.05 1.65 12.71
N PRO A 251 -1.84 1.66 13.31
CA PRO A 251 -1.50 0.75 14.40
C PRO A 251 -2.37 0.92 15.65
N LEU A 252 -2.81 2.15 15.97
CA LEU A 252 -3.73 2.40 17.08
C LEU A 252 -5.14 1.84 16.80
N CYS A 253 -5.65 2.02 15.57
CA CYS A 253 -6.91 1.41 15.14
C CYS A 253 -6.84 -0.13 15.17
N PHE A 254 -5.70 -0.69 14.78
CA PHE A 254 -5.44 -2.12 14.87
C PHE A 254 -5.54 -2.63 16.31
N LEU A 255 -4.96 -1.92 17.27
CA LEU A 255 -5.08 -2.29 18.69
C LEU A 255 -6.54 -2.31 19.15
N SER A 256 -7.33 -1.30 18.78
CA SER A 256 -8.73 -1.22 19.18
C SER A 256 -9.58 -2.35 18.57
N ILE A 257 -9.38 -2.66 17.29
CA ILE A 257 -10.02 -3.80 16.62
C ILE A 257 -9.59 -5.12 17.26
N GLY A 258 -8.28 -5.28 17.46
CA GLY A 258 -7.69 -6.50 18.02
C GLY A 258 -8.21 -6.81 19.42
N LEU A 259 -8.44 -5.79 20.24
CA LEU A 259 -9.04 -5.95 21.58
C LEU A 259 -10.54 -6.35 21.53
N ALA A 260 -11.24 -6.02 20.45
CA ALA A 260 -12.63 -6.42 20.25
C ALA A 260 -12.79 -7.86 19.72
N VAL A 261 -11.78 -8.38 19.04
CA VAL A 261 -11.82 -9.73 18.43
C VAL A 261 -12.04 -10.85 19.44
N PRO A 262 -11.32 -10.94 20.60
CA PRO A 262 -11.47 -12.07 21.51
C PRO A 262 -12.88 -12.28 22.06
N PRO A 263 -13.57 -11.28 22.63
CA PRO A 263 -14.91 -11.48 23.14
C PRO A 263 -15.91 -11.85 22.04
N LEU A 264 -15.68 -11.40 20.80
CA LEU A 264 -16.47 -11.80 19.65
C LEU A 264 -16.19 -13.23 19.20
N ALA A 265 -14.92 -13.63 19.10
CA ALA A 265 -14.51 -14.96 18.68
C ALA A 265 -14.97 -16.04 19.65
N LEU A 266 -15.01 -15.73 20.94
CA LEU A 266 -15.46 -16.65 22.00
C LEU A 266 -16.98 -16.80 22.09
N ARG A 267 -17.76 -15.79 21.67
CA ARG A 267 -19.22 -15.75 21.81
C ARG A 267 -20.00 -16.01 20.54
N LEU A 268 -19.47 -15.55 19.39
CA LEU A 268 -20.22 -15.54 18.14
C LEU A 268 -19.75 -16.64 17.19
N ARG A 269 -20.72 -17.35 16.62
CA ARG A 269 -20.49 -18.28 15.51
C ARG A 269 -20.36 -17.57 14.16
N TRP A 270 -19.92 -16.32 14.17
CA TRP A 270 -19.76 -15.54 12.96
C TRP A 270 -18.58 -16.05 12.13
N PRO A 271 -18.67 -16.01 10.80
CA PRO A 271 -17.55 -16.37 9.95
C PRO A 271 -16.34 -15.45 10.24
N LEU A 272 -15.14 -16.02 10.28
CA LEU A 272 -13.87 -15.30 10.51
C LEU A 272 -13.74 -14.07 9.63
N LEU A 273 -14.23 -14.16 8.39
CA LEU A 273 -14.19 -13.06 7.43
C LEU A 273 -15.01 -11.85 7.91
N ALA A 274 -16.15 -12.06 8.57
CA ALA A 274 -16.93 -10.97 9.11
C ALA A 274 -16.31 -10.37 10.38
N LEU A 275 -15.70 -11.20 11.22
CA LEU A 275 -15.04 -10.75 12.46
C LEU A 275 -13.81 -9.89 12.22
N VAL A 276 -13.05 -10.19 11.17
CA VAL A 276 -11.80 -9.52 10.85
C VAL A 276 -11.94 -8.63 9.62
N GLY A 277 -12.60 -9.12 8.58
CA GLY A 277 -12.72 -8.42 7.31
C GLY A 277 -13.53 -7.14 7.37
N ALA A 278 -14.66 -7.15 8.09
CA ALA A 278 -15.52 -5.97 8.19
C ALA A 278 -14.82 -4.79 8.91
N PRO A 279 -14.26 -4.95 10.14
CA PRO A 279 -13.58 -3.86 10.80
C PRO A 279 -12.32 -3.39 10.05
N VAL A 280 -11.55 -4.31 9.49
CA VAL A 280 -10.37 -3.95 8.66
C VAL A 280 -10.82 -3.20 7.42
N GLY A 281 -11.87 -3.66 6.74
CA GLY A 281 -12.42 -3.00 5.56
C GLY A 281 -12.96 -1.60 5.86
N LEU A 282 -13.61 -1.38 7.01
CA LEU A 282 -14.09 -0.07 7.44
C LEU A 282 -12.93 0.91 7.68
N VAL A 283 -11.89 0.49 8.41
CA VAL A 283 -10.71 1.34 8.65
C VAL A 283 -9.98 1.61 7.35
N TRP A 284 -9.82 0.60 6.50
CA TRP A 284 -9.17 0.77 5.21
C TRP A 284 -9.96 1.70 4.28
N GLY A 285 -11.30 1.55 4.25
CA GLY A 285 -12.21 2.43 3.54
C GLY A 285 -12.10 3.87 4.01
N ALA A 286 -12.12 4.11 5.32
CA ALA A 286 -11.97 5.43 5.92
C ALA A 286 -10.62 6.07 5.56
N VAL A 287 -9.54 5.28 5.55
CA VAL A 287 -8.22 5.76 5.13
C VAL A 287 -8.18 6.11 3.65
N ARG A 288 -8.81 5.31 2.79
CA ARG A 288 -8.89 5.58 1.34
C ARG A 288 -9.69 6.86 1.04
N VAL A 289 -10.81 7.03 1.72
CA VAL A 289 -11.58 8.29 1.66
C VAL A 289 -10.72 9.46 2.12
N GLY A 290 -9.99 9.30 3.22
CA GLY A 290 -9.07 10.31 3.72
C GLY A 290 -7.97 10.68 2.71
N ASP A 291 -7.38 9.70 2.04
CA ASP A 291 -6.37 9.94 1.00
C ASP A 291 -6.90 10.84 -0.15
N GLN A 292 -8.20 10.75 -0.46
CA GLN A 292 -8.84 11.54 -1.51
C GLN A 292 -9.32 12.92 -1.01
N TRP A 293 -9.82 12.99 0.21
CA TRP A 293 -10.56 14.17 0.69
C TRP A 293 -9.72 15.13 1.53
N VAL A 294 -8.55 14.69 2.02
CA VAL A 294 -7.73 15.52 2.92
C VAL A 294 -7.31 16.86 2.29
N ALA A 295 -7.14 16.89 0.98
CA ALA A 295 -6.78 18.11 0.26
C ALA A 295 -7.91 19.15 0.23
N GLY A 296 -9.19 18.70 0.23
CA GLY A 296 -10.36 19.60 0.16
C GLY A 296 -10.97 19.89 1.54
N VAL A 297 -11.03 18.89 2.41
CA VAL A 297 -11.74 18.97 3.71
C VAL A 297 -10.77 19.26 4.88
N GLY A 298 -9.49 19.01 4.66
CA GLY A 298 -8.44 19.17 5.68
C GLY A 298 -8.23 17.92 6.54
N LEU A 299 -7.17 17.96 7.35
CA LEU A 299 -6.71 16.83 8.15
C LEU A 299 -7.66 16.47 9.29
N ALA A 300 -8.18 17.48 10.01
CA ALA A 300 -8.90 17.27 11.27
C ALA A 300 -10.18 16.42 11.12
N PRO A 301 -11.11 16.70 10.19
CA PRO A 301 -12.32 15.89 10.01
C PRO A 301 -12.02 14.44 9.68
N VAL A 302 -11.01 14.19 8.83
CA VAL A 302 -10.63 12.85 8.41
C VAL A 302 -10.02 12.07 9.57
N ALA A 303 -9.10 12.67 10.33
CA ALA A 303 -8.50 12.06 11.51
C ALA A 303 -9.55 11.77 12.58
N CYS A 304 -10.48 12.71 12.84
CA CYS A 304 -11.58 12.51 13.78
C CYS A 304 -12.47 11.32 13.39
N GLY A 305 -12.78 11.14 12.11
CA GLY A 305 -13.56 10.01 11.63
C GLY A 305 -12.88 8.66 11.91
N VAL A 306 -11.58 8.55 11.65
CA VAL A 306 -10.81 7.34 11.94
C VAL A 306 -10.72 7.07 13.44
N VAL A 307 -10.49 8.11 14.25
CA VAL A 307 -10.46 8.01 15.73
C VAL A 307 -11.82 7.58 16.27
N ALA A 308 -12.92 8.14 15.77
CA ALA A 308 -14.26 7.76 16.20
C ALA A 308 -14.57 6.28 15.98
N VAL A 309 -14.15 5.73 14.83
CA VAL A 309 -14.25 4.28 14.55
C VAL A 309 -13.43 3.47 15.57
N ALA A 310 -12.18 3.88 15.84
CA ALA A 310 -11.31 3.19 16.79
C ALA A 310 -11.90 3.23 18.22
N VAL A 311 -12.41 4.37 18.67
CA VAL A 311 -13.07 4.53 19.99
C VAL A 311 -14.34 3.68 20.07
N GLY A 312 -15.15 3.63 19.02
CA GLY A 312 -16.34 2.77 18.95
C GLY A 312 -15.99 1.30 19.17
N TRP A 313 -14.92 0.81 18.54
CA TRP A 313 -14.41 -0.56 18.73
C TRP A 313 -13.86 -0.79 20.14
N LEU A 314 -13.16 0.19 20.73
CA LEU A 314 -12.69 0.08 22.12
C LEU A 314 -13.85 -0.01 23.12
N LEU A 315 -14.87 0.81 22.96
CA LEU A 315 -16.07 0.76 23.81
C LEU A 315 -16.80 -0.58 23.69
N TYR A 316 -16.90 -1.09 22.46
CA TYR A 316 -17.45 -2.41 22.20
C TYR A 316 -16.61 -3.52 22.84
N ALA A 317 -15.29 -3.47 22.69
CA ALA A 317 -14.36 -4.38 23.34
C ALA A 317 -14.52 -4.37 24.88
N TRP A 318 -14.57 -3.20 25.47
CA TRP A 318 -14.75 -3.02 26.91
C TRP A 318 -15.99 -3.74 27.45
N ARG A 319 -17.14 -3.54 26.78
CA ARG A 319 -18.38 -4.25 27.12
C ARG A 319 -18.21 -5.76 26.99
N GLY A 320 -17.65 -6.21 25.87
CA GLY A 320 -17.40 -7.63 25.61
C GLY A 320 -16.53 -8.30 26.68
N TRP A 321 -15.46 -7.64 27.14
CA TRP A 321 -14.57 -8.15 28.18
C TRP A 321 -15.19 -8.12 29.59
N ARG A 322 -16.09 -7.20 29.84
CA ARG A 322 -16.80 -7.15 31.13
C ARG A 322 -17.75 -8.32 31.30
N ASP A 323 -18.37 -8.74 30.22
CA ASP A 323 -19.38 -9.80 30.23
C ASP A 323 -18.81 -11.19 29.86
N ALA A 324 -17.55 -11.33 29.50
CA ALA A 324 -16.86 -12.57 29.16
C ALA A 324 -16.28 -13.27 30.39
#